data_2df9f46f703ae5a1bb2d9213106c1a13
#
_entry.id   2df9f46f703ae5a1bb2d9213106c1a13
#
_cell.length_a   1.000
_cell.length_b   1.000
_cell.length_c   1.000
_cell.angle_alpha   90.00
_cell.angle_beta   90.00
_cell.angle_gamma   90.00
#
_symmetry.space_group_name_H-M   'P 1'
#
loop_
_entity.id
_entity.type
_entity.pdbx_description
1 polymer ?
#
loop_
_entity_poly.entity_id
_entity_poly.type
_entity_poly.pdbx_seq_one_letter_code
_entity_poly.pdbx_strand_id
1 'polypeptide(L)'
;PKKPWSVLIHALEHLFPEYDQIRKSIHWLPHWRFEDCMLSWASVGGSVGRHCDEFSVFLIQLNGRRTWEIGPEATVETPTVPGQPIALVEPLDPWTSWTAHPGDVLYLPPKMIHHGVSLDPDCMTLSIGFRAPDAGALLEGALETLDRQSNIPRFNDAGRQYHGQPAEILASDLLEAKAAIIRYLEQPEVLEHLLATRVTTPYLDLDNHQEISDEDIDQQIESVTQWELDPGCRMAYVNQTLYINGERIGDQTPSELLHLANTRTVQSADIRKLQGLWLDTIIELIRTESLLPTEDDGS
;
A
#
# COMPACT_ATOMS: atom_id res chain seq x y z
N PRO A 1 -5.01 -33.14 4.45
CA PRO A 1 -6.47 -32.96 4.44
C PRO A 1 -7.13 -33.85 3.42
N LYS A 2 -8.39 -34.29 3.69
CA LYS A 2 -9.17 -35.13 2.74
C LYS A 2 -9.88 -34.27 1.66
N LYS A 3 -9.84 -32.96 1.77
CA LYS A 3 -10.46 -31.99 0.83
C LYS A 3 -9.37 -31.09 0.25
N PRO A 4 -9.56 -30.53 -0.97
CA PRO A 4 -8.68 -29.50 -1.51
C PRO A 4 -8.55 -28.34 -0.51
N TRP A 5 -7.36 -27.75 -0.45
CA TRP A 5 -7.04 -26.66 0.45
C TRP A 5 -6.13 -25.64 -0.25
N SER A 6 -6.18 -24.42 0.22
CA SER A 6 -5.26 -23.33 -0.13
C SER A 6 -4.87 -22.58 1.14
N VAL A 7 -3.62 -22.21 1.26
CA VAL A 7 -3.08 -21.36 2.33
C VAL A 7 -2.52 -20.11 1.67
N LEU A 8 -2.81 -18.95 2.24
CA LEU A 8 -2.25 -17.66 1.85
C LEU A 8 -1.32 -17.17 2.96
N ILE A 9 -0.11 -16.80 2.58
CA ILE A 9 0.90 -16.25 3.47
C ILE A 9 1.21 -14.85 2.97
N HIS A 10 0.77 -13.85 3.74
CA HIS A 10 0.95 -12.43 3.42
C HIS A 10 2.28 -11.89 3.95
N ALA A 11 2.67 -10.75 3.42
CA ALA A 11 3.83 -9.98 3.87
C ALA A 11 5.13 -10.80 3.90
N LEU A 12 5.35 -11.59 2.85
CA LEU A 12 6.54 -12.45 2.74
C LEU A 12 7.85 -11.67 2.76
N GLU A 13 7.83 -10.42 2.32
CA GLU A 13 8.99 -9.53 2.35
C GLU A 13 9.55 -9.34 3.76
N HIS A 14 8.74 -9.46 4.82
CA HIS A 14 9.19 -9.42 6.20
C HIS A 14 9.82 -10.73 6.68
N LEU A 15 9.45 -11.86 6.05
CA LEU A 15 9.93 -13.19 6.44
C LEU A 15 11.14 -13.63 5.62
N PHE A 16 11.23 -13.15 4.39
CA PHE A 16 12.22 -13.58 3.40
C PHE A 16 12.76 -12.36 2.65
N PRO A 17 13.90 -11.80 3.04
CA PRO A 17 14.49 -10.60 2.40
C PRO A 17 14.70 -10.74 0.89
N GLU A 18 14.82 -11.97 0.38
CA GLU A 18 14.95 -12.25 -1.06
C GLU A 18 13.73 -11.75 -1.86
N TYR A 19 12.52 -11.71 -1.24
CA TYR A 19 11.33 -11.17 -1.90
C TYR A 19 11.38 -9.65 -2.06
N ASP A 20 12.13 -8.94 -1.21
CA ASP A 20 12.37 -7.52 -1.38
C ASP A 20 13.18 -7.22 -2.64
N GLN A 21 14.07 -8.13 -3.05
CA GLN A 21 14.82 -7.99 -4.30
C GLN A 21 13.89 -8.03 -5.54
N ILE A 22 12.79 -8.79 -5.48
CA ILE A 22 11.79 -8.78 -6.55
C ILE A 22 11.15 -7.39 -6.64
N ARG A 23 10.76 -6.80 -5.53
CA ARG A 23 10.25 -5.42 -5.48
C ARG A 23 11.28 -4.43 -6.06
N LYS A 24 12.54 -4.52 -5.67
CA LYS A 24 13.63 -3.69 -6.19
C LYS A 24 13.83 -3.86 -7.70
N SER A 25 13.56 -5.04 -8.25
CA SER A 25 13.64 -5.29 -9.69
C SER A 25 12.53 -4.60 -10.50
N ILE A 26 11.42 -4.26 -9.86
CA ILE A 26 10.27 -3.55 -10.48
C ILE A 26 10.46 -2.02 -10.35
N HIS A 27 11.66 -1.54 -10.63
CA HIS A 27 12.08 -0.14 -10.46
C HIS A 27 11.34 0.89 -11.33
N TRP A 28 10.55 0.44 -12.32
CA TRP A 28 9.71 1.28 -13.17
C TRP A 28 8.38 1.67 -12.50
N LEU A 29 8.02 1.05 -11.36
CA LEU A 29 6.91 1.49 -10.51
C LEU A 29 7.44 2.24 -9.29
N PRO A 30 6.78 3.34 -8.87
CA PRO A 30 7.13 4.02 -7.63
C PRO A 30 7.01 3.09 -6.41
N HIS A 31 7.94 3.18 -5.46
CA HIS A 31 7.96 2.32 -4.27
C HIS A 31 6.67 2.42 -3.45
N TRP A 32 6.04 3.57 -3.39
CA TRP A 32 4.78 3.77 -2.67
C TRP A 32 3.59 3.00 -3.28
N ARG A 33 3.70 2.52 -4.52
CA ARG A 33 2.69 1.66 -5.16
C ARG A 33 2.73 0.23 -4.65
N PHE A 34 3.85 -0.23 -4.12
CA PHE A 34 3.98 -1.60 -3.62
C PHE A 34 3.05 -1.85 -2.43
N GLU A 35 2.30 -2.96 -2.42
CA GLU A 35 1.40 -3.35 -1.33
C GLU A 35 2.05 -4.40 -0.46
N ASP A 36 2.13 -5.63 -0.94
CA ASP A 36 2.77 -6.76 -0.27
C ASP A 36 3.22 -7.83 -1.27
N CYS A 37 4.02 -8.77 -0.79
CA CYS A 37 4.23 -10.06 -1.43
C CYS A 37 3.43 -11.14 -0.69
N MET A 38 2.62 -11.90 -1.40
CA MET A 38 1.81 -12.98 -0.85
C MET A 38 2.09 -14.30 -1.58
N LEU A 39 2.29 -15.39 -0.82
CA LEU A 39 2.37 -16.74 -1.36
C LEU A 39 1.02 -17.45 -1.22
N SER A 40 0.49 -17.94 -2.33
CA SER A 40 -0.57 -18.94 -2.34
C SER A 40 0.02 -20.33 -2.49
N TRP A 41 -0.18 -21.19 -1.50
CA TRP A 41 0.23 -22.60 -1.54
C TRP A 41 -1.01 -23.50 -1.50
N ALA A 42 -1.14 -24.43 -2.44
CA ALA A 42 -2.36 -25.19 -2.62
C ALA A 42 -2.13 -26.66 -3.00
N SER A 43 -3.04 -27.53 -2.53
CA SER A 43 -3.15 -28.90 -3.00
C SER A 43 -3.88 -28.97 -4.35
N VAL A 44 -3.85 -30.13 -5.01
CA VAL A 44 -4.68 -30.37 -6.22
C VAL A 44 -6.12 -29.97 -5.96
N GLY A 45 -6.70 -29.16 -6.85
CA GLY A 45 -8.05 -28.60 -6.74
C GLY A 45 -8.21 -27.50 -5.69
N GLY A 46 -7.13 -27.11 -5.01
CA GLY A 46 -7.13 -26.01 -4.05
C GLY A 46 -7.32 -24.65 -4.77
N SER A 47 -8.11 -23.78 -4.15
CA SER A 47 -8.48 -22.47 -4.66
C SER A 47 -8.91 -21.57 -3.50
N VAL A 48 -8.77 -20.26 -3.66
CA VAL A 48 -9.37 -19.24 -2.79
C VAL A 48 -10.84 -19.05 -3.13
N GLY A 49 -11.22 -19.36 -4.37
CA GLY A 49 -12.52 -19.08 -4.96
C GLY A 49 -12.44 -17.95 -5.99
N ARG A 50 -13.56 -17.66 -6.63
CA ARG A 50 -13.66 -16.55 -7.59
C ARG A 50 -13.82 -15.25 -6.83
N HIS A 51 -12.95 -14.28 -7.08
CA HIS A 51 -12.93 -12.98 -6.41
C HIS A 51 -12.32 -11.90 -7.31
N CYS A 52 -12.25 -10.70 -6.83
CA CYS A 52 -11.46 -9.60 -7.42
C CYS A 52 -10.73 -8.86 -6.29
N ASP A 53 -9.62 -8.22 -6.64
CA ASP A 53 -8.84 -7.38 -5.74
C ASP A 53 -9.03 -5.90 -6.08
N GLU A 54 -8.94 -5.03 -5.07
CA GLU A 54 -9.03 -3.58 -5.24
C GLU A 54 -7.69 -2.94 -5.71
N PHE A 55 -6.67 -3.76 -5.96
CA PHE A 55 -5.33 -3.36 -6.36
C PHE A 55 -4.85 -4.14 -7.58
N SER A 56 -3.83 -3.62 -8.26
CA SER A 56 -3.16 -4.35 -9.34
C SER A 56 -2.29 -5.46 -8.76
N VAL A 57 -2.19 -6.60 -9.45
CA VAL A 57 -1.35 -7.71 -9.01
C VAL A 57 -0.61 -8.38 -10.15
N PHE A 58 0.65 -8.74 -9.92
CA PHE A 58 1.37 -9.73 -10.71
C PHE A 58 1.31 -11.08 -10.01
N LEU A 59 0.82 -12.10 -10.70
CA LEU A 59 0.74 -13.48 -10.24
C LEU A 59 1.83 -14.28 -10.94
N ILE A 60 2.86 -14.66 -10.19
CA ILE A 60 4.03 -15.38 -10.71
C ILE A 60 3.87 -16.84 -10.31
N GLN A 61 3.76 -17.75 -11.26
CA GLN A 61 3.68 -19.18 -10.98
C GLN A 61 5.08 -19.69 -10.61
N LEU A 62 5.27 -20.10 -9.34
CA LEU A 62 6.55 -20.59 -8.83
C LEU A 62 6.71 -22.09 -8.98
N ASN A 63 5.67 -22.86 -8.60
CA ASN A 63 5.73 -24.33 -8.63
C ASN A 63 4.37 -24.92 -8.99
N GLY A 64 4.38 -26.07 -9.70
CA GLY A 64 3.18 -26.71 -10.18
C GLY A 64 2.43 -25.87 -11.21
N ARG A 65 1.27 -26.35 -11.66
CA ARG A 65 0.41 -25.67 -12.63
C ARG A 65 -0.87 -25.17 -11.97
N ARG A 66 -1.35 -24.02 -12.43
CA ARG A 66 -2.61 -23.45 -11.97
C ARG A 66 -3.45 -23.00 -13.17
N THR A 67 -4.70 -23.41 -13.23
CA THR A 67 -5.64 -22.84 -14.20
C THR A 67 -6.19 -21.54 -13.65
N TRP A 68 -6.11 -20.49 -14.47
CA TRP A 68 -6.72 -19.20 -14.21
C TRP A 68 -7.92 -19.01 -15.15
N GLU A 69 -9.04 -18.64 -14.57
CA GLU A 69 -10.24 -18.14 -15.26
C GLU A 69 -10.32 -16.64 -15.00
N ILE A 70 -10.46 -15.85 -16.06
CA ILE A 70 -10.55 -14.39 -15.99
C ILE A 70 -11.92 -13.96 -16.49
N GLY A 71 -12.63 -13.19 -15.69
CA GLY A 71 -13.95 -12.63 -15.98
C GLY A 71 -13.90 -11.13 -16.29
N PRO A 72 -15.06 -10.48 -16.28
CA PRO A 72 -15.16 -9.02 -16.42
C PRO A 72 -14.59 -8.28 -15.19
N GLU A 73 -14.48 -6.96 -15.31
CA GLU A 73 -14.29 -6.09 -14.16
C GLU A 73 -15.54 -6.13 -13.27
N ALA A 74 -15.34 -6.28 -11.95
CA ALA A 74 -16.40 -6.26 -10.97
C ALA A 74 -17.01 -4.85 -10.83
N THR A 75 -18.32 -4.80 -10.66
CA THR A 75 -19.08 -3.57 -10.40
C THR A 75 -19.83 -3.71 -9.08
N VAL A 76 -20.49 -2.63 -8.64
CA VAL A 76 -21.35 -2.66 -7.45
C VAL A 76 -22.54 -3.64 -7.59
N GLU A 77 -22.88 -4.02 -8.83
CA GLU A 77 -23.96 -4.95 -9.15
C GLU A 77 -23.47 -6.40 -9.26
N THR A 78 -22.14 -6.64 -9.17
CA THR A 78 -21.57 -8.01 -9.27
C THR A 78 -22.08 -8.88 -8.14
N PRO A 79 -22.79 -9.99 -8.44
CA PRO A 79 -23.35 -10.86 -7.39
C PRO A 79 -22.23 -11.54 -6.59
N THR A 80 -22.37 -11.51 -5.26
CA THR A 80 -21.42 -12.14 -4.33
C THR A 80 -22.08 -13.24 -3.52
N VAL A 81 -21.28 -14.24 -3.13
CA VAL A 81 -21.72 -15.36 -2.30
C VAL A 81 -21.83 -14.90 -0.84
N PRO A 82 -23.03 -14.92 -0.23
CA PRO A 82 -23.20 -14.45 1.15
C PRO A 82 -22.46 -15.32 2.17
N GLY A 83 -22.06 -14.71 3.30
CA GLY A 83 -21.54 -15.41 4.47
C GLY A 83 -20.12 -15.97 4.33
N GLN A 84 -19.37 -15.53 3.34
CA GLN A 84 -17.96 -15.89 3.17
C GLN A 84 -17.06 -14.88 3.89
N PRO A 85 -15.88 -15.29 4.37
CA PRO A 85 -14.92 -14.38 5.02
C PRO A 85 -14.31 -13.35 4.05
N ILE A 86 -14.31 -13.67 2.74
CA ILE A 86 -13.92 -12.76 1.66
C ILE A 86 -15.07 -12.64 0.67
N ALA A 87 -15.08 -11.54 -0.11
CA ALA A 87 -16.13 -11.27 -1.10
C ALA A 87 -15.95 -12.19 -2.34
N LEU A 88 -16.46 -13.44 -2.23
CA LEU A 88 -16.47 -14.36 -3.37
C LEU A 88 -17.56 -13.96 -4.35
N VAL A 89 -17.21 -13.95 -5.64
CA VAL A 89 -18.14 -13.69 -6.75
C VAL A 89 -18.87 -14.98 -7.12
N GLU A 90 -20.18 -14.90 -7.40
CA GLU A 90 -20.97 -16.04 -7.88
C GLU A 90 -20.39 -16.59 -9.20
N PRO A 91 -20.64 -17.89 -9.52
CA PRO A 91 -20.19 -18.46 -10.77
C PRO A 91 -20.64 -17.67 -12.00
N LEU A 92 -19.72 -17.40 -12.89
CA LEU A 92 -19.96 -16.76 -14.19
C LEU A 92 -19.11 -17.43 -15.27
N ASP A 93 -19.51 -17.27 -16.53
CA ASP A 93 -18.72 -17.73 -17.66
C ASP A 93 -17.47 -16.86 -17.81
N PRO A 94 -16.26 -17.43 -17.78
CA PRO A 94 -15.03 -16.65 -17.91
C PRO A 94 -14.85 -16.14 -19.36
N TRP A 95 -14.25 -14.96 -19.51
CA TRP A 95 -13.86 -14.45 -20.82
C TRP A 95 -12.73 -15.26 -21.45
N THR A 96 -11.82 -15.74 -20.58
CA THR A 96 -10.70 -16.57 -20.98
C THR A 96 -10.30 -17.50 -19.86
N SER A 97 -9.69 -18.62 -20.23
CA SER A 97 -9.08 -19.56 -19.32
C SER A 97 -7.68 -19.92 -19.82
N TRP A 98 -6.74 -20.02 -18.90
CA TRP A 98 -5.35 -20.28 -19.21
C TRP A 98 -4.69 -21.10 -18.10
N THR A 99 -3.75 -21.98 -18.46
CA THR A 99 -2.98 -22.76 -17.50
C THR A 99 -1.58 -22.17 -17.36
N ALA A 100 -1.29 -21.64 -16.19
CA ALA A 100 0.03 -21.14 -15.83
C ALA A 100 0.99 -22.28 -15.48
N HIS A 101 2.22 -22.19 -15.95
CA HIS A 101 3.35 -23.07 -15.66
C HIS A 101 4.42 -22.29 -14.88
N PRO A 102 5.32 -22.96 -14.14
CA PRO A 102 6.41 -22.27 -13.46
C PRO A 102 7.18 -21.32 -14.38
N GLY A 103 7.33 -20.06 -13.93
CA GLY A 103 7.93 -18.96 -14.69
C GLY A 103 6.93 -18.06 -15.43
N ASP A 104 5.68 -18.51 -15.59
CA ASP A 104 4.65 -17.65 -16.19
C ASP A 104 4.21 -16.54 -15.22
N VAL A 105 3.88 -15.38 -15.78
CA VAL A 105 3.41 -14.19 -15.05
C VAL A 105 2.09 -13.72 -15.65
N LEU A 106 1.08 -13.58 -14.79
CA LEU A 106 -0.22 -12.99 -15.12
C LEU A 106 -0.35 -11.64 -14.43
N TYR A 107 -0.63 -10.59 -15.19
CA TYR A 107 -1.01 -9.29 -14.64
C TYR A 107 -2.52 -9.13 -14.62
N LEU A 108 -3.06 -8.72 -13.47
CA LEU A 108 -4.46 -8.38 -13.28
C LEU A 108 -4.58 -6.93 -12.80
N PRO A 109 -5.32 -6.09 -13.52
CA PRO A 109 -5.69 -4.77 -13.04
C PRO A 109 -6.70 -4.86 -11.87
N PRO A 110 -6.92 -3.77 -11.11
CA PRO A 110 -7.90 -3.74 -10.04
C PRO A 110 -9.29 -4.18 -10.52
N LYS A 111 -10.04 -4.82 -9.63
CA LYS A 111 -11.43 -5.28 -9.85
C LYS A 111 -11.62 -6.34 -10.94
N MET A 112 -10.56 -6.83 -11.56
CA MET A 112 -10.69 -7.93 -12.53
C MET A 112 -11.07 -9.23 -11.81
N ILE A 113 -12.25 -9.78 -12.12
CA ILE A 113 -12.71 -11.05 -11.56
C ILE A 113 -11.81 -12.18 -12.03
N HIS A 114 -11.30 -12.97 -11.10
CA HIS A 114 -10.43 -14.08 -11.40
C HIS A 114 -10.65 -15.29 -10.47
N HIS A 115 -10.25 -16.47 -10.96
CA HIS A 115 -10.37 -17.71 -10.22
C HIS A 115 -9.21 -18.64 -10.55
N GLY A 116 -8.35 -18.91 -9.58
CA GLY A 116 -7.21 -19.80 -9.71
C GLY A 116 -7.47 -21.17 -9.09
N VAL A 117 -7.28 -22.24 -9.85
CA VAL A 117 -7.41 -23.63 -9.36
C VAL A 117 -6.11 -24.38 -9.59
N SER A 118 -5.55 -24.93 -8.52
CA SER A 118 -4.35 -25.75 -8.57
C SER A 118 -4.59 -27.08 -9.30
N LEU A 119 -3.69 -27.44 -10.21
CA LEU A 119 -3.72 -28.71 -10.94
C LEU A 119 -2.77 -29.76 -10.37
N ASP A 120 -1.72 -29.33 -9.67
CA ASP A 120 -0.66 -30.18 -9.16
C ASP A 120 -0.57 -30.09 -7.61
N PRO A 121 -0.01 -31.07 -6.93
CA PRO A 121 0.33 -30.94 -5.51
C PRO A 121 1.42 -29.87 -5.32
N ASP A 122 1.44 -29.24 -4.16
CA ASP A 122 2.40 -28.18 -3.79
C ASP A 122 2.48 -27.04 -4.82
N CYS A 123 1.33 -26.69 -5.40
CA CYS A 123 1.20 -25.59 -6.34
C CYS A 123 1.38 -24.26 -5.62
N MET A 124 2.36 -23.46 -6.09
CA MET A 124 2.73 -22.17 -5.48
C MET A 124 2.65 -21.04 -6.50
N THR A 125 1.95 -19.97 -6.12
CA THR A 125 1.90 -18.71 -6.88
C THR A 125 2.30 -17.57 -5.96
N LEU A 126 3.27 -16.77 -6.37
CA LEU A 126 3.63 -15.52 -5.70
C LEU A 126 2.80 -14.39 -6.30
N SER A 127 2.13 -13.65 -5.44
CA SER A 127 1.41 -12.43 -5.79
C SER A 127 2.21 -11.22 -5.34
N ILE A 128 2.36 -10.23 -6.21
CA ILE A 128 2.96 -8.94 -5.89
C ILE A 128 1.88 -7.88 -6.10
N GLY A 129 1.37 -7.34 -5.00
CA GLY A 129 0.30 -6.36 -4.98
C GLY A 129 0.79 -4.92 -5.15
N PHE A 130 0.01 -4.09 -5.85
CA PHE A 130 0.32 -2.67 -6.07
C PHE A 130 -0.88 -1.80 -5.74
N ARG A 131 -0.71 -0.87 -4.80
CA ARG A 131 -1.75 0.10 -4.40
C ARG A 131 -2.26 0.90 -5.59
N ALA A 132 -3.58 1.04 -5.63
CA ALA A 132 -4.28 1.92 -6.56
C ALA A 132 -5.36 2.67 -5.76
N PRO A 133 -4.98 3.66 -4.92
CA PRO A 133 -5.95 4.37 -4.08
C PRO A 133 -6.99 5.04 -4.96
N ASP A 134 -8.25 4.73 -4.71
CA ASP A 134 -9.38 5.34 -5.39
C ASP A 134 -9.85 6.63 -4.67
N ALA A 135 -10.81 7.33 -5.28
CA ALA A 135 -11.34 8.57 -4.71
C ALA A 135 -12.01 8.36 -3.34
N GLY A 136 -12.61 7.19 -3.08
CA GLY A 136 -13.22 6.87 -1.79
C GLY A 136 -12.18 6.81 -0.68
N ALA A 137 -11.11 6.04 -0.90
CA ALA A 137 -9.99 5.92 0.04
C ALA A 137 -9.32 7.28 0.34
N LEU A 138 -9.19 8.16 -0.67
CA LEU A 138 -8.65 9.50 -0.48
C LEU A 138 -9.64 10.39 0.30
N LEU A 139 -10.94 10.29 0.06
CA LEU A 139 -11.95 11.07 0.78
C LEU A 139 -12.10 10.62 2.24
N GLU A 140 -11.97 9.33 2.55
CA GLU A 140 -11.93 8.84 3.93
C GLU A 140 -10.76 9.48 4.69
N GLY A 141 -9.55 9.48 4.14
CA GLY A 141 -8.40 10.18 4.72
C GLY A 141 -8.64 11.68 4.89
N ALA A 142 -9.40 12.32 3.98
CA ALA A 142 -9.78 13.72 4.12
C ALA A 142 -10.62 13.99 5.35
N LEU A 143 -11.56 13.10 5.70
CA LEU A 143 -12.40 13.25 6.88
C LEU A 143 -11.60 13.17 8.18
N GLU A 144 -10.58 12.33 8.26
CA GLU A 144 -9.70 12.21 9.43
C GLU A 144 -8.84 13.46 9.65
N THR A 145 -8.52 14.18 8.59
CA THR A 145 -7.71 15.40 8.66
C THR A 145 -8.53 16.66 8.91
N LEU A 146 -9.85 16.66 8.62
CA LEU A 146 -10.74 17.82 8.79
C LEU A 146 -10.77 18.34 10.23
N ASP A 147 -10.70 17.48 11.23
CA ASP A 147 -10.73 17.88 12.65
C ASP A 147 -9.50 18.71 13.09
N ARG A 148 -8.44 18.72 12.28
CA ARG A 148 -7.18 19.40 12.57
C ARG A 148 -7.02 20.75 11.86
N GLN A 149 -7.95 21.10 10.96
CA GLN A 149 -7.82 22.31 10.14
C GLN A 149 -8.85 23.40 10.50
N SER A 150 -8.36 24.62 10.71
CA SER A 150 -9.18 25.80 11.00
C SER A 150 -9.84 26.44 9.79
N ASN A 151 -9.48 26.05 8.57
CA ASN A 151 -9.89 26.76 7.34
C ASN A 151 -10.68 25.88 6.36
N ILE A 152 -11.73 25.23 6.87
CA ILE A 152 -12.61 24.39 6.04
C ILE A 152 -13.57 25.28 5.25
N PRO A 153 -13.59 25.23 3.89
CA PRO A 153 -14.55 25.97 3.08
C PRO A 153 -15.98 25.63 3.44
N ARG A 154 -16.80 26.65 3.59
CA ARG A 154 -18.21 26.50 3.92
C ARG A 154 -19.08 26.72 2.69
N PHE A 155 -20.25 26.08 2.70
CA PHE A 155 -21.32 26.37 1.76
C PHE A 155 -21.66 27.87 1.82
N ASN A 156 -21.80 28.50 0.65
CA ASN A 156 -22.11 29.92 0.54
C ASN A 156 -23.39 30.11 -0.27
N ASP A 157 -24.40 30.68 0.36
CA ASP A 157 -25.72 30.99 -0.24
C ASP A 157 -25.95 32.49 -0.44
N ALA A 158 -24.88 33.28 -0.40
CA ALA A 158 -24.98 34.71 -0.69
C ALA A 158 -25.57 34.95 -2.10
N GLY A 159 -26.67 35.69 -2.17
CA GLY A 159 -27.36 35.93 -3.43
C GLY A 159 -28.39 34.86 -3.81
N ARG A 160 -28.66 33.86 -2.99
CA ARG A 160 -29.70 32.86 -3.20
C ARG A 160 -31.06 33.55 -3.24
N GLN A 161 -31.88 33.25 -4.26
CA GLN A 161 -33.25 33.73 -4.37
C GLN A 161 -34.24 32.71 -3.83
N TYR A 162 -35.26 33.17 -3.11
CA TYR A 162 -36.32 32.31 -2.63
C TYR A 162 -37.28 31.96 -3.79
N HIS A 163 -37.56 30.68 -4.00
CA HIS A 163 -38.39 30.16 -5.08
C HIS A 163 -39.76 29.63 -4.62
N GLY A 164 -40.14 29.84 -3.36
CA GLY A 164 -41.42 29.38 -2.82
C GLY A 164 -41.49 27.89 -2.47
N GLN A 165 -40.40 27.15 -2.62
CA GLN A 165 -40.26 25.70 -2.34
C GLN A 165 -39.21 25.49 -1.26
N PRO A 166 -39.55 25.61 0.04
CA PRO A 166 -38.56 25.65 1.11
C PRO A 166 -37.82 24.31 1.35
N ALA A 167 -38.35 23.21 0.84
CA ALA A 167 -37.73 21.89 0.95
C ALA A 167 -36.92 21.47 -0.29
N GLU A 168 -36.90 22.30 -1.33
CA GLU A 168 -36.21 21.98 -2.58
C GLU A 168 -34.73 22.31 -2.49
N ILE A 169 -33.87 21.31 -2.79
CA ILE A 169 -32.44 21.48 -3.02
C ILE A 169 -32.26 21.76 -4.51
N LEU A 170 -31.86 22.96 -4.86
CA LEU A 170 -31.70 23.38 -6.24
C LEU A 170 -30.40 22.84 -6.86
N ALA A 171 -30.38 22.81 -8.20
CA ALA A 171 -29.17 22.48 -8.93
C ALA A 171 -28.00 23.44 -8.59
N SER A 172 -28.27 24.70 -8.31
CA SER A 172 -27.28 25.68 -7.83
C SER A 172 -26.72 25.33 -6.47
N ASP A 173 -27.49 24.73 -5.56
CA ASP A 173 -27.02 24.28 -4.24
C ASP A 173 -26.05 23.11 -4.37
N LEU A 174 -26.34 22.19 -5.28
CA LEU A 174 -25.44 21.08 -5.59
C LEU A 174 -24.12 21.56 -6.22
N LEU A 175 -24.19 22.56 -7.09
CA LEU A 175 -23.00 23.18 -7.68
C LEU A 175 -22.13 23.88 -6.62
N GLU A 176 -22.75 24.59 -5.68
CA GLU A 176 -22.03 25.26 -4.58
C GLU A 176 -21.43 24.23 -3.61
N ALA A 177 -22.14 23.16 -3.27
CA ALA A 177 -21.61 22.07 -2.46
C ALA A 177 -20.39 21.43 -3.13
N LYS A 178 -20.47 21.14 -4.45
CA LYS A 178 -19.35 20.65 -5.25
C LYS A 178 -18.17 21.64 -5.22
N ALA A 179 -18.44 22.92 -5.42
CA ALA A 179 -17.41 23.96 -5.40
C ALA A 179 -16.72 24.07 -4.03
N ALA A 180 -17.45 23.91 -2.92
CA ALA A 180 -16.87 23.89 -1.58
C ALA A 180 -15.89 22.72 -1.38
N ILE A 181 -16.26 21.52 -1.85
CA ILE A 181 -15.38 20.33 -1.80
C ILE A 181 -14.12 20.57 -2.66
N ILE A 182 -14.30 21.06 -3.89
CA ILE A 182 -13.17 21.35 -4.77
C ILE A 182 -12.24 22.38 -4.14
N ARG A 183 -12.76 23.49 -3.62
CA ARG A 183 -11.95 24.51 -2.92
C ARG A 183 -11.16 23.94 -1.74
N TYR A 184 -11.72 22.93 -1.05
CA TYR A 184 -11.00 22.25 0.01
C TYR A 184 -9.80 21.45 -0.55
N LEU A 185 -10.02 20.64 -1.57
CA LEU A 185 -8.99 19.79 -2.18
C LEU A 185 -7.91 20.60 -2.92
N GLU A 186 -8.27 21.82 -3.41
CA GLU A 186 -7.34 22.73 -4.06
C GLU A 186 -6.48 23.54 -3.08
N GLN A 187 -6.74 23.45 -1.77
CA GLN A 187 -5.85 24.09 -0.80
C GLN A 187 -4.45 23.45 -0.88
N PRO A 188 -3.40 24.26 -0.79
CA PRO A 188 -2.04 23.75 -0.73
C PRO A 188 -1.91 22.66 0.32
N GLU A 189 -1.19 21.62 -0.01
CA GLU A 189 -0.86 20.50 0.88
C GLU A 189 -2.01 19.52 1.21
N VAL A 190 -3.31 19.86 0.99
CA VAL A 190 -4.41 18.94 1.33
C VAL A 190 -4.30 17.65 0.54
N LEU A 191 -4.35 17.73 -0.80
CA LEU A 191 -4.29 16.53 -1.65
C LEU A 191 -2.93 15.80 -1.53
N GLU A 192 -1.84 16.55 -1.38
CA GLU A 192 -0.51 16.01 -1.15
C GLU A 192 -0.47 15.19 0.13
N HIS A 193 -0.99 15.77 1.24
CA HIS A 193 -1.06 15.09 2.52
C HIS A 193 -1.95 13.83 2.46
N LEU A 194 -3.15 13.93 1.87
CA LEU A 194 -4.08 12.81 1.73
C LEU A 194 -3.45 11.64 0.98
N LEU A 195 -2.83 11.91 -0.18
CA LEU A 195 -2.20 10.87 -0.97
C LEU A 195 -0.99 10.28 -0.24
N ALA A 196 -0.09 11.13 0.26
CA ALA A 196 1.15 10.68 0.88
C ALA A 196 0.89 9.86 2.16
N THR A 197 -0.03 10.31 3.02
CA THR A 197 -0.47 9.54 4.20
C THR A 197 -1.05 8.18 3.79
N ARG A 198 -2.00 8.18 2.84
CA ARG A 198 -2.64 6.93 2.39
C ARG A 198 -1.67 5.91 1.82
N VAL A 199 -0.71 6.34 1.00
CA VAL A 199 0.23 5.42 0.34
C VAL A 199 1.39 5.01 1.23
N THR A 200 1.67 5.74 2.31
CA THR A 200 2.68 5.36 3.30
C THR A 200 2.11 4.61 4.51
N THR A 201 0.80 4.51 4.69
CA THR A 201 0.22 3.67 5.75
C THR A 201 0.61 2.20 5.54
N PRO A 202 1.24 1.53 6.52
CA PRO A 202 1.65 0.12 6.41
C PRO A 202 0.47 -0.81 6.19
N TYR A 203 0.70 -1.93 5.52
CA TYR A 203 -0.29 -3.02 5.38
C TYR A 203 -0.47 -3.77 6.70
N LEU A 204 0.65 -4.03 7.39
CA LEU A 204 0.68 -4.58 8.74
C LEU A 204 1.30 -3.54 9.66
N ASP A 205 0.64 -3.27 10.77
CA ASP A 205 1.20 -2.50 11.87
C ASP A 205 1.89 -3.52 12.81
N LEU A 206 3.20 -3.66 12.62
CA LEU A 206 4.04 -4.46 13.49
C LEU A 206 4.61 -3.53 14.55
N ASP A 207 4.06 -3.59 15.75
CA ASP A 207 4.62 -2.87 16.91
C ASP A 207 5.89 -3.60 17.39
N ASN A 208 7.01 -3.22 16.79
CA ASN A 208 8.34 -3.79 17.07
C ASN A 208 9.19 -2.83 17.94
N HIS A 209 8.57 -2.12 18.88
CA HIS A 209 9.32 -1.26 19.77
C HIS A 209 10.33 -2.06 20.61
N GLN A 210 11.61 -1.80 20.39
CA GLN A 210 12.68 -2.28 21.26
C GLN A 210 13.01 -1.23 22.33
N GLU A 211 13.23 -1.71 23.56
CA GLU A 211 13.81 -0.88 24.64
C GLU A 211 15.33 -0.76 24.43
N ILE A 212 15.75 -0.03 23.39
CA ILE A 212 17.16 0.27 23.12
C ILE A 212 17.45 1.67 23.63
N SER A 213 18.56 1.85 24.38
CA SER A 213 18.98 3.17 24.85
C SER A 213 19.54 4.02 23.70
N ASP A 214 19.46 5.35 23.83
CA ASP A 214 20.06 6.26 22.84
C ASP A 214 21.55 6.06 22.71
N GLU A 215 22.26 5.71 23.82
CA GLU A 215 23.69 5.41 23.83
C GLU A 215 24.03 4.15 23.00
N ASP A 216 23.19 3.11 23.08
CA ASP A 216 23.36 1.90 22.26
C ASP A 216 23.07 2.18 20.77
N ILE A 217 22.11 3.03 20.46
CA ILE A 217 21.81 3.44 19.07
C ILE A 217 22.99 4.25 18.51
N ASP A 218 23.53 5.20 19.28
CA ASP A 218 24.72 5.96 18.87
C ASP A 218 25.91 5.03 18.58
N GLN A 219 26.14 4.04 19.45
CA GLN A 219 27.19 3.04 19.24
C GLN A 219 26.94 2.19 17.99
N GLN A 220 25.69 1.83 17.70
CA GLN A 220 25.33 1.12 16.46
C GLN A 220 25.63 2.00 15.23
N ILE A 221 25.24 3.30 15.25
CA ILE A 221 25.51 4.23 14.15
C ILE A 221 27.02 4.41 13.93
N GLU A 222 27.86 4.28 14.97
CA GLU A 222 29.31 4.34 14.85
C GLU A 222 29.92 3.06 14.25
N SER A 223 29.37 1.90 14.60
CA SER A 223 29.92 0.58 14.23
C SER A 223 29.40 0.01 12.92
N VAL A 224 28.15 0.32 12.56
CA VAL A 224 27.50 -0.13 11.33
C VAL A 224 27.86 0.79 10.17
N THR A 225 28.14 0.25 9.00
CA THR A 225 28.51 1.04 7.82
C THR A 225 27.26 1.51 7.05
N GLN A 226 26.30 0.61 6.84
CA GLN A 226 25.12 0.86 6.04
C GLN A 226 23.86 0.32 6.72
N TRP A 227 22.76 1.00 6.50
CA TRP A 227 21.43 0.66 6.99
C TRP A 227 20.46 0.51 5.83
N GLU A 228 19.45 -0.33 6.02
CA GLU A 228 18.37 -0.55 5.06
C GLU A 228 17.00 -0.44 5.76
N LEU A 229 16.02 0.19 5.09
CA LEU A 229 14.65 0.21 5.59
C LEU A 229 14.05 -1.20 5.58
N ASP A 230 13.43 -1.58 6.70
CA ASP A 230 12.58 -2.78 6.76
C ASP A 230 11.57 -2.77 5.62
N PRO A 231 11.31 -3.91 4.97
CA PRO A 231 10.35 -3.99 3.86
C PRO A 231 8.97 -3.41 4.15
N GLY A 232 8.50 -3.49 5.40
CA GLY A 232 7.23 -2.91 5.85
C GLY A 232 7.27 -1.42 6.08
N CYS A 233 8.43 -0.83 6.34
CA CYS A 233 8.56 0.60 6.50
C CYS A 233 8.28 1.31 5.16
N ARG A 234 7.29 2.20 5.17
CA ARG A 234 6.84 2.93 4.00
C ARG A 234 7.24 4.39 4.08
N MET A 235 8.02 4.82 3.13
CA MET A 235 8.55 6.18 3.05
C MET A 235 8.25 6.78 1.68
N ALA A 236 7.72 8.00 1.68
CA ALA A 236 7.50 8.80 0.47
C ALA A 236 7.67 10.28 0.77
N TYR A 237 7.83 11.10 -0.26
CA TYR A 237 7.88 12.55 -0.11
C TYR A 237 7.17 13.27 -1.26
N VAL A 238 6.66 14.46 -0.94
CA VAL A 238 6.07 15.38 -1.91
C VAL A 238 6.71 16.75 -1.67
N ASN A 239 7.27 17.38 -2.70
CA ASN A 239 7.88 18.73 -2.60
C ASN A 239 8.83 18.91 -1.40
N GLN A 240 9.62 17.92 -1.04
CA GLN A 240 10.51 17.90 0.13
C GLN A 240 9.79 17.79 1.50
N THR A 241 8.51 17.48 1.53
CA THR A 241 7.80 17.06 2.75
C THR A 241 7.85 15.55 2.86
N LEU A 242 8.40 15.02 3.96
CA LEU A 242 8.59 13.60 4.19
C LEU A 242 7.39 13.00 4.93
N TYR A 243 7.01 11.80 4.50
CA TYR A 243 5.99 10.96 5.14
C TYR A 243 6.56 9.58 5.39
N ILE A 244 6.32 9.05 6.59
CA ILE A 244 6.76 7.72 7.01
C ILE A 244 5.59 7.04 7.71
N ASN A 245 5.26 5.82 7.32
CA ASN A 245 4.25 4.96 7.95
C ASN A 245 2.90 5.68 8.21
N GLY A 246 2.45 6.50 7.26
CA GLY A 246 1.19 7.24 7.36
C GLY A 246 1.30 8.60 8.06
N GLU A 247 2.44 8.95 8.60
CA GLU A 247 2.65 10.21 9.32
C GLU A 247 3.47 11.22 8.53
N ARG A 248 3.09 12.50 8.63
CA ARG A 248 3.87 13.62 8.12
C ARG A 248 4.99 13.95 9.12
N ILE A 249 6.23 13.82 8.69
CA ILE A 249 7.40 14.06 9.56
C ILE A 249 7.83 15.54 9.54
N GLY A 250 8.05 16.11 8.36
CA GLY A 250 8.49 17.50 8.26
C GLY A 250 8.77 17.94 6.84
N ASP A 251 9.01 19.26 6.71
CA ASP A 251 9.34 19.94 5.45
C ASP A 251 10.85 20.17 5.32
N GLN A 252 11.29 20.50 4.13
CA GLN A 252 12.71 20.73 3.82
C GLN A 252 13.59 19.52 4.18
N THR A 253 13.10 18.33 3.83
CA THR A 253 13.78 17.06 4.06
C THR A 253 15.22 17.08 3.52
N PRO A 254 16.23 16.72 4.33
CA PRO A 254 17.61 16.63 3.89
C PRO A 254 17.81 15.63 2.75
N SER A 255 18.80 15.87 1.91
CA SER A 255 19.13 14.99 0.78
C SER A 255 19.40 13.55 1.19
N GLU A 256 19.94 13.32 2.37
CA GLU A 256 20.23 12.00 2.95
C GLU A 256 18.95 11.19 3.18
N LEU A 257 17.89 11.83 3.69
CA LEU A 257 16.60 11.17 3.89
C LEU A 257 15.81 11.03 2.57
N LEU A 258 15.93 11.98 1.65
CA LEU A 258 15.40 11.81 0.30
C LEU A 258 16.09 10.65 -0.43
N HIS A 259 17.39 10.48 -0.21
CA HIS A 259 18.15 9.34 -0.73
C HIS A 259 17.64 8.04 -0.11
N LEU A 260 17.49 7.98 1.22
CA LEU A 260 16.92 6.84 1.93
C LEU A 260 15.54 6.47 1.38
N ALA A 261 14.65 7.44 1.18
CA ALA A 261 13.31 7.20 0.63
C ALA A 261 13.35 6.58 -0.78
N ASN A 262 14.34 6.98 -1.61
CA ASN A 262 14.45 6.50 -2.99
C ASN A 262 15.20 5.17 -3.11
N THR A 263 16.25 4.95 -2.31
CA THR A 263 17.13 3.77 -2.42
C THR A 263 16.83 2.71 -1.37
N ARG A 264 16.11 3.09 -0.32
CA ARG A 264 15.83 2.32 0.90
C ARG A 264 17.07 2.01 1.74
N THR A 265 18.20 2.62 1.42
CA THR A 265 19.46 2.47 2.15
C THR A 265 20.07 3.81 2.51
N VAL A 266 20.82 3.86 3.62
CA VAL A 266 21.57 5.04 4.04
C VAL A 266 22.90 4.63 4.69
N GLN A 267 23.94 5.44 4.46
CA GLN A 267 25.23 5.22 5.10
C GLN A 267 25.26 5.88 6.49
N SER A 268 25.88 5.26 7.46
CA SER A 268 26.10 5.87 8.80
C SER A 268 26.81 7.22 8.72
N ALA A 269 27.70 7.39 7.75
CA ALA A 269 28.37 8.67 7.50
C ALA A 269 27.38 9.78 7.13
N ASP A 270 26.24 9.45 6.49
CA ASP A 270 25.20 10.39 6.14
C ASP A 270 24.23 10.64 7.32
N ILE A 271 23.93 9.60 8.10
CA ILE A 271 23.16 9.74 9.35
C ILE A 271 23.84 10.72 10.30
N ARG A 272 25.16 10.64 10.47
CA ARG A 272 25.94 11.55 11.35
C ARG A 272 25.93 13.03 10.93
N LYS A 273 25.46 13.36 9.73
CA LYS A 273 25.27 14.76 9.28
C LYS A 273 23.92 15.34 9.72
N LEU A 274 22.97 14.49 10.08
CA LEU A 274 21.61 14.90 10.46
C LEU A 274 21.60 15.50 11.87
N GLN A 275 20.64 16.38 12.13
CA GLN A 275 20.45 17.07 13.40
C GLN A 275 18.97 17.29 13.71
N GLY A 276 18.62 17.43 15.00
CA GLY A 276 17.28 17.71 15.48
C GLY A 276 16.26 16.70 14.95
N LEU A 277 15.11 17.18 14.50
CA LEU A 277 14.01 16.34 14.01
C LEU A 277 14.46 15.19 13.10
N TRP A 278 15.42 15.44 12.20
CA TRP A 278 15.84 14.44 11.21
C TRP A 278 16.72 13.34 11.80
N LEU A 279 17.54 13.67 12.79
CA LEU A 279 18.29 12.68 13.56
C LEU A 279 17.34 11.89 14.47
N ASP A 280 16.41 12.57 15.16
CA ASP A 280 15.41 11.94 16.01
C ASP A 280 14.54 10.96 15.21
N THR A 281 14.20 11.30 13.95
CA THR A 281 13.48 10.41 13.04
C THR A 281 14.28 9.13 12.75
N ILE A 282 15.59 9.22 12.48
CA ILE A 282 16.42 8.03 12.25
C ILE A 282 16.53 7.19 13.52
N ILE A 283 16.74 7.82 14.67
CA ILE A 283 16.79 7.13 15.97
C ILE A 283 15.50 6.34 16.21
N GLU A 284 14.35 6.95 15.92
CA GLU A 284 13.05 6.28 16.07
C GLU A 284 12.88 5.14 15.07
N LEU A 285 13.31 5.29 13.82
CA LEU A 285 13.29 4.21 12.84
C LEU A 285 14.18 3.02 13.25
N ILE A 286 15.32 3.26 13.89
CA ILE A 286 16.18 2.21 14.44
C ILE A 286 15.49 1.54 15.65
N ARG A 287 14.91 2.32 16.57
CA ARG A 287 14.20 1.82 17.76
C ARG A 287 12.99 0.96 17.41
N THR A 288 12.29 1.28 16.34
CA THR A 288 11.12 0.53 15.85
C THR A 288 11.48 -0.57 14.85
N GLU A 289 12.76 -0.90 14.70
CA GLU A 289 13.26 -1.86 13.69
C GLU A 289 12.82 -1.53 12.24
N SER A 290 12.38 -0.29 12.00
CA SER A 290 12.03 0.20 10.67
C SER A 290 13.28 0.52 9.82
N LEU A 291 14.45 0.66 10.47
CA LEU A 291 15.74 0.83 9.83
C LEU A 291 16.74 -0.16 10.47
N LEU A 292 17.22 -1.09 9.70
CA LEU A 292 18.04 -2.22 10.16
C LEU A 292 19.47 -2.10 9.63
N PRO A 293 20.49 -2.57 10.40
CA PRO A 293 21.85 -2.69 9.89
C PRO A 293 21.91 -3.72 8.76
N THR A 294 22.58 -3.39 7.66
CA THR A 294 22.87 -4.40 6.64
C THR A 294 23.98 -5.32 7.16
N GLU A 295 23.78 -6.62 7.01
CA GLU A 295 24.90 -7.57 7.26
C GLU A 295 26.01 -7.27 6.25
N ASP A 296 27.23 -7.08 6.74
CA ASP A 296 28.40 -7.09 5.87
C ASP A 296 28.50 -8.50 5.28
N ASP A 297 28.10 -8.65 4.01
CA ASP A 297 28.48 -9.84 3.24
C ASP A 297 30.01 -9.87 3.18
N GLY A 298 30.60 -10.52 4.18
CA GLY A 298 32.02 -10.75 4.23
C GLY A 298 32.46 -11.53 3.00
N SER A 299 32.81 -10.78 1.94
CA SER A 299 33.42 -11.28 0.69
C SER A 299 34.79 -11.83 0.90
#